data_0f0048c9ccc551d3830c521a6e36eb77
#
_entry.id   0f0048c9ccc551d3830c521a6e36eb77
#
_cell.length_a   1.000
_cell.length_b   1.000
_cell.length_c   1.000
_cell.angle_alpha   90.00
_cell.angle_beta   90.00
_cell.angle_gamma   90.00
#
_symmetry.space_group_name_H-M   'P 1'
#
loop_
_entity.id
_entity.type
_entity.pdbx_description
1 polymer ?
#
loop_
_entity_poly.entity_id
_entity_poly.type
_entity_poly.pdbx_seq_one_letter_code
_entity_poly.pdbx_strand_id
1 'polypeptide(L)'
;MSSMSKLLRNAILLSSLSATGLFAANKVALVEEYLTNQLENNPAVKEGHVKVVDDKPLKEIPGWHAYIVDFDAVLKPGKKHIHQKNIFFSNGRYITADFADMRTGDSLKDKIKPKFEHKFYTDDRLISGTPSSKYKVALFSDPLCPFCRRYIPGVLKDMMKDPKKYAIYYYHLPLPRIHPASVVLAKAMIAAQLKGHKPDMMKLYTLIQPEDPKKPHYIAYRERDPKKILKVFNEVMGTNLTPADLNSPDVKKRMKEDEKIATELMVGGTPTVYFNDEYDRTKYRYKSAK
;
A
#
# COMPACT_ATOMS: atom_id res chain seq x y z
N MET A 1 45.75 -43.16 -6.99
CA MET A 1 45.08 -42.20 -7.90
C MET A 1 43.70 -41.76 -7.39
N SER A 2 43.51 -41.44 -6.11
CA SER A 2 42.17 -41.12 -5.54
C SER A 2 42.08 -39.81 -4.77
N SER A 3 43.18 -39.14 -4.47
CA SER A 3 43.14 -37.93 -3.63
C SER A 3 43.08 -36.59 -4.42
N MET A 4 43.65 -36.58 -5.63
CA MET A 4 43.73 -35.36 -6.47
C MET A 4 42.43 -35.00 -7.18
N SER A 5 41.54 -35.98 -7.43
CA SER A 5 40.26 -35.73 -8.10
C SER A 5 39.19 -35.10 -7.18
N LYS A 6 39.30 -35.31 -5.84
CA LYS A 6 38.36 -34.73 -4.87
C LYS A 6 38.68 -33.25 -4.57
N LEU A 7 39.94 -32.86 -4.60
CA LEU A 7 40.37 -31.47 -4.40
C LEU A 7 39.98 -30.55 -5.58
N LEU A 8 40.06 -31.06 -6.82
CA LEU A 8 39.61 -30.30 -7.99
C LEU A 8 38.06 -30.11 -8.06
N ARG A 9 37.30 -31.12 -7.60
CA ARG A 9 35.82 -30.97 -7.55
C ARG A 9 35.36 -29.97 -6.51
N ASN A 10 36.02 -29.86 -5.37
CA ASN A 10 35.65 -28.87 -4.35
C ASN A 10 36.13 -27.45 -4.70
N ALA A 11 37.22 -27.28 -5.46
CA ALA A 11 37.67 -25.98 -5.93
C ALA A 11 36.72 -25.39 -7.01
N ILE A 12 36.12 -26.24 -7.88
CA ILE A 12 35.18 -25.81 -8.90
C ILE A 12 33.83 -25.41 -8.27
N LEU A 13 33.38 -26.06 -7.19
CA LEU A 13 32.14 -25.72 -6.48
C LEU A 13 32.24 -24.41 -5.67
N LEU A 14 33.40 -24.08 -5.12
CA LEU A 14 33.68 -22.84 -4.40
C LEU A 14 33.83 -21.62 -5.34
N SER A 15 34.38 -21.82 -6.55
CA SER A 15 34.52 -20.74 -7.53
C SER A 15 33.22 -20.39 -8.25
N SER A 16 32.25 -21.32 -8.36
CA SER A 16 30.95 -21.04 -8.95
C SER A 16 30.01 -20.25 -8.04
N LEU A 17 30.11 -20.42 -6.71
CA LEU A 17 29.34 -19.61 -5.77
C LEU A 17 29.84 -18.16 -5.67
N SER A 18 31.14 -17.93 -5.79
CA SER A 18 31.68 -16.57 -5.76
C SER A 18 31.43 -15.77 -7.05
N ALA A 19 31.41 -16.44 -8.20
CA ALA A 19 31.16 -15.78 -9.48
C ALA A 19 29.69 -15.33 -9.62
N THR A 20 28.71 -16.15 -9.20
CA THR A 20 27.30 -15.78 -9.23
C THR A 20 26.97 -14.63 -8.29
N GLY A 21 27.58 -14.56 -7.11
CA GLY A 21 27.42 -13.43 -6.18
C GLY A 21 27.98 -12.12 -6.72
N LEU A 22 29.15 -12.16 -7.39
CA LEU A 22 29.74 -10.96 -8.02
C LEU A 22 28.92 -10.44 -9.20
N PHE A 23 28.37 -11.33 -10.03
CA PHE A 23 27.51 -10.96 -11.16
C PHE A 23 26.18 -10.38 -10.70
N ALA A 24 25.57 -10.88 -9.62
CA ALA A 24 24.35 -10.33 -9.05
C ALA A 24 24.59 -8.95 -8.41
N ALA A 25 25.65 -8.80 -7.64
CA ALA A 25 26.05 -7.51 -7.05
C ALA A 25 26.32 -6.43 -8.11
N ASN A 26 26.91 -6.81 -9.25
CA ASN A 26 27.13 -5.89 -10.36
C ASN A 26 25.80 -5.43 -11.01
N LYS A 27 24.80 -6.31 -11.16
CA LYS A 27 23.49 -5.94 -11.72
C LYS A 27 22.71 -4.99 -10.82
N VAL A 28 22.75 -5.21 -9.49
CA VAL A 28 22.13 -4.31 -8.51
C VAL A 28 22.75 -2.91 -8.62
N ALA A 29 24.08 -2.81 -8.61
CA ALA A 29 24.79 -1.54 -8.73
C ALA A 29 24.42 -0.78 -10.02
N LEU A 30 24.30 -1.49 -11.15
CA LEU A 30 23.90 -0.88 -12.44
C LEU A 30 22.46 -0.32 -12.39
N VAL A 31 21.55 -1.00 -11.71
CA VAL A 31 20.17 -0.52 -11.54
C VAL A 31 20.13 0.71 -10.63
N GLU A 32 20.86 0.70 -9.52
CA GLU A 32 20.97 1.84 -8.60
C GLU A 32 21.58 3.05 -9.28
N GLU A 33 22.70 2.88 -9.99
CA GLU A 33 23.37 3.95 -10.74
C GLU A 33 22.45 4.56 -11.79
N TYR A 34 21.81 3.74 -12.63
CA TYR A 34 20.90 4.22 -13.65
C TYR A 34 19.74 5.02 -13.06
N LEU A 35 19.09 4.51 -12.03
CA LEU A 35 17.93 5.16 -11.41
C LEU A 35 18.33 6.40 -10.60
N THR A 36 19.51 6.41 -9.99
CA THR A 36 20.08 7.60 -9.34
C THR A 36 20.29 8.72 -10.35
N ASN A 37 20.92 8.42 -11.48
CA ASN A 37 21.12 9.38 -12.57
C ASN A 37 19.77 9.93 -13.08
N GLN A 38 18.73 9.09 -13.22
CA GLN A 38 17.39 9.55 -13.61
C GLN A 38 16.76 10.48 -12.56
N LEU A 39 16.95 10.17 -11.28
CA LEU A 39 16.41 10.96 -10.18
C LEU A 39 17.11 12.34 -10.10
N GLU A 40 18.43 12.36 -10.18
CA GLU A 40 19.24 13.57 -10.11
C GLU A 40 19.01 14.50 -11.31
N ASN A 41 18.78 13.95 -12.49
CA ASN A 41 18.45 14.71 -13.70
C ASN A 41 17.02 15.25 -13.72
N ASN A 42 16.18 14.91 -12.73
CA ASN A 42 14.83 15.46 -12.64
C ASN A 42 14.87 16.88 -12.06
N PRO A 43 14.45 17.93 -12.80
CA PRO A 43 14.54 19.31 -12.32
C PRO A 43 13.72 19.61 -11.07
N ALA A 44 12.71 18.79 -10.77
CA ALA A 44 11.90 18.91 -9.56
C ALA A 44 12.58 18.35 -8.30
N VAL A 45 13.67 17.59 -8.45
CA VAL A 45 14.42 16.99 -7.35
C VAL A 45 15.57 17.91 -6.95
N LYS A 46 15.73 18.12 -5.65
CA LYS A 46 16.87 18.83 -5.06
C LYS A 46 18.01 17.87 -4.72
N GLU A 47 17.67 16.79 -4.07
CA GLU A 47 18.57 15.71 -3.66
C GLU A 47 17.77 14.42 -3.53
N GLY A 48 18.40 13.26 -3.72
CA GLY A 48 17.72 11.98 -3.56
C GLY A 48 18.69 10.80 -3.50
N HIS A 49 18.17 9.72 -2.94
CA HIS A 49 18.85 8.43 -2.85
C HIS A 49 17.99 7.34 -3.48
N VAL A 50 18.65 6.42 -4.14
CA VAL A 50 18.05 5.22 -4.73
C VAL A 50 18.76 4.00 -4.15
N LYS A 51 17.98 3.04 -3.64
CA LYS A 51 18.51 1.81 -3.11
C LYS A 51 17.67 0.61 -3.55
N VAL A 52 18.30 -0.41 -4.09
CA VAL A 52 17.68 -1.71 -4.29
C VAL A 52 17.58 -2.41 -2.93
N VAL A 53 16.35 -2.73 -2.52
CA VAL A 53 16.06 -3.38 -1.22
C VAL A 53 15.69 -4.84 -1.36
N ASP A 54 15.39 -5.30 -2.58
CA ASP A 54 15.12 -6.70 -2.88
C ASP A 54 15.43 -6.99 -4.36
N ASP A 55 15.96 -8.17 -4.65
CA ASP A 55 16.30 -8.67 -5.99
C ASP A 55 15.75 -10.10 -6.14
N LYS A 56 14.85 -10.29 -7.10
CA LYS A 56 14.19 -11.58 -7.36
C LYS A 56 14.33 -11.98 -8.81
N PRO A 57 14.94 -13.15 -9.11
CA PRO A 57 14.96 -13.66 -10.47
C PRO A 57 13.54 -13.97 -10.95
N LEU A 58 13.25 -13.60 -12.20
CA LEU A 58 11.96 -13.91 -12.83
C LEU A 58 12.00 -15.33 -13.40
N LYS A 59 11.09 -16.18 -12.90
CA LYS A 59 10.92 -17.54 -13.44
C LYS A 59 10.32 -17.53 -14.84
N GLU A 60 9.44 -16.57 -15.10
CA GLU A 60 8.71 -16.41 -16.36
C GLU A 60 9.60 -15.89 -17.50
N ILE A 61 10.66 -15.14 -17.18
CA ILE A 61 11.54 -14.51 -18.17
C ILE A 61 12.99 -14.75 -17.75
N PRO A 62 13.62 -15.85 -18.21
CA PRO A 62 15.00 -16.18 -17.83
C PRO A 62 16.00 -15.04 -18.10
N GLY A 63 16.91 -14.83 -17.16
CA GLY A 63 17.92 -13.76 -17.23
C GLY A 63 17.44 -12.39 -16.74
N TRP A 64 16.14 -12.20 -16.52
CA TRP A 64 15.60 -10.98 -15.94
C TRP A 64 15.35 -11.11 -14.44
N HIS A 65 15.51 -10.01 -13.74
CA HIS A 65 15.24 -9.88 -12.31
C HIS A 65 14.23 -8.77 -12.07
N ALA A 66 13.42 -8.91 -11.02
CA ALA A 66 12.61 -7.85 -10.46
C ALA A 66 13.35 -7.22 -9.28
N TYR A 67 13.53 -5.93 -9.32
CA TYR A 67 14.18 -5.14 -8.27
C TYR A 67 13.13 -4.30 -7.56
N ILE A 68 13.00 -4.46 -6.24
CA ILE A 68 12.27 -3.53 -5.40
C ILE A 68 13.23 -2.42 -5.02
N VAL A 69 12.92 -1.21 -5.45
CA VAL A 69 13.78 -0.04 -5.34
C VAL A 69 13.13 0.99 -4.42
N ASP A 70 13.87 1.42 -3.43
CA ASP A 70 13.51 2.47 -2.49
C ASP A 70 14.03 3.82 -3.01
N PHE A 71 13.15 4.79 -3.12
CA PHE A 71 13.44 6.17 -3.51
C PHE A 71 13.18 7.08 -2.33
N ASP A 72 14.19 7.83 -1.96
CA ASP A 72 14.12 8.88 -0.97
C ASP A 72 14.57 10.19 -1.61
N ALA A 73 13.70 11.19 -1.69
CA ALA A 73 14.00 12.42 -2.41
C ALA A 73 13.39 13.66 -1.75
N VAL A 74 14.13 14.77 -1.85
CA VAL A 74 13.66 16.10 -1.46
C VAL A 74 13.32 16.89 -2.73
N LEU A 75 12.09 17.40 -2.81
CA LEU A 75 11.63 18.18 -3.96
C LEU A 75 11.86 19.70 -3.79
N LYS A 76 12.10 20.37 -4.92
CA LYS A 76 12.09 21.84 -5.05
C LYS A 76 10.64 22.35 -5.22
N PRO A 77 10.31 23.62 -4.85
CA PRO A 77 11.11 24.59 -4.07
C PRO A 77 11.02 24.39 -2.57
N GLY A 78 10.20 23.51 -2.04
CA GLY A 78 9.72 23.55 -0.66
C GLY A 78 10.19 22.43 0.26
N LYS A 79 11.34 21.79 0.12
CA LYS A 79 11.84 20.72 1.02
C LYS A 79 10.83 19.58 1.27
N LYS A 80 9.90 19.36 0.34
CA LYS A 80 8.96 18.24 0.45
C LYS A 80 9.72 16.95 0.30
N HIS A 81 9.73 16.15 1.37
CA HIS A 81 10.33 14.83 1.39
C HIS A 81 9.36 13.81 0.77
N ILE A 82 9.87 12.98 -0.12
CA ILE A 82 9.13 11.86 -0.72
C ILE A 82 9.92 10.59 -0.47
N HIS A 83 9.25 9.62 0.12
CA HIS A 83 9.73 8.27 0.27
C HIS A 83 8.74 7.32 -0.42
N GLN A 84 9.23 6.53 -1.38
CA GLN A 84 8.39 5.57 -2.11
C GLN A 84 9.19 4.38 -2.59
N LYS A 85 8.52 3.24 -2.73
CA LYS A 85 9.08 2.04 -3.35
C LYS A 85 8.46 1.79 -4.70
N ASN A 86 9.26 1.32 -5.65
CA ASN A 86 8.81 0.90 -6.97
C ASN A 86 9.46 -0.42 -7.37
N ILE A 87 8.82 -1.13 -8.31
CA ILE A 87 9.39 -2.32 -8.92
C ILE A 87 9.89 -1.97 -10.30
N PHE A 88 11.12 -2.38 -10.59
CA PHE A 88 11.71 -2.35 -11.92
C PHE A 88 12.19 -3.74 -12.30
N PHE A 89 12.29 -3.99 -13.59
CA PHE A 89 12.80 -5.23 -14.13
C PHE A 89 14.04 -4.95 -14.96
N SER A 90 15.12 -5.73 -14.77
CA SER A 90 16.33 -5.59 -15.54
C SER A 90 17.03 -6.92 -15.75
N ASN A 91 17.75 -7.04 -16.88
CA ASN A 91 18.68 -8.15 -17.14
C ASN A 91 20.15 -7.73 -17.03
N GLY A 92 20.42 -6.51 -16.53
CA GLY A 92 21.74 -5.89 -16.43
C GLY A 92 22.13 -5.06 -17.64
N ARG A 93 21.38 -5.13 -18.75
CA ARG A 93 21.57 -4.29 -19.95
C ARG A 93 20.36 -3.41 -20.24
N TYR A 94 19.18 -3.94 -20.08
CA TYR A 94 17.91 -3.24 -20.28
C TYR A 94 17.13 -3.14 -18.97
N ILE A 95 16.38 -2.06 -18.82
CA ILE A 95 15.49 -1.84 -17.69
C ILE A 95 14.10 -1.45 -18.20
N THR A 96 13.07 -1.97 -17.53
CA THR A 96 11.67 -1.58 -17.79
C THR A 96 10.91 -1.44 -16.48
N ALA A 97 9.88 -0.61 -16.51
CA ALA A 97 9.01 -0.40 -15.38
C ALA A 97 8.00 -1.54 -15.18
N ASP A 98 7.65 -2.30 -16.21
CA ASP A 98 6.69 -3.41 -16.11
C ASP A 98 6.83 -4.39 -17.27
N PHE A 99 6.28 -5.60 -17.06
CA PHE A 99 5.96 -6.59 -18.08
C PHE A 99 4.48 -6.98 -17.96
N ALA A 100 3.77 -7.05 -19.07
CA ALA A 100 2.41 -7.55 -19.12
C ALA A 100 2.37 -8.94 -19.76
N ASP A 101 1.65 -9.87 -19.15
CA ASP A 101 1.28 -11.13 -19.81
C ASP A 101 0.18 -10.85 -20.84
N MET A 102 0.50 -10.97 -22.13
CA MET A 102 -0.45 -10.64 -23.21
C MET A 102 -1.68 -11.58 -23.27
N ARG A 103 -1.61 -12.75 -22.65
CA ARG A 103 -2.75 -13.69 -22.61
C ARG A 103 -3.74 -13.32 -21.53
N THR A 104 -3.28 -12.81 -20.39
CA THR A 104 -4.11 -12.51 -19.22
C THR A 104 -4.30 -11.04 -19.00
N GLY A 105 -3.43 -10.20 -19.57
CA GLY A 105 -3.34 -8.77 -19.29
C GLY A 105 -2.76 -8.46 -17.91
N ASP A 106 -2.17 -9.46 -17.23
CA ASP A 106 -1.62 -9.28 -15.89
C ASP A 106 -0.25 -8.61 -15.94
N SER A 107 -0.05 -7.65 -15.04
CA SER A 107 1.25 -7.07 -14.78
C SER A 107 2.09 -8.00 -13.91
N LEU A 108 3.36 -8.20 -14.25
CA LEU A 108 4.28 -8.97 -13.40
C LEU A 108 4.58 -8.23 -12.08
N LYS A 109 4.42 -6.91 -12.02
CA LYS A 109 4.51 -6.17 -10.75
C LYS A 109 3.56 -6.72 -9.69
N ASP A 110 2.35 -7.10 -10.09
CA ASP A 110 1.33 -7.58 -9.15
C ASP A 110 1.75 -8.90 -8.47
N LYS A 111 2.58 -9.71 -9.15
CA LYS A 111 3.16 -10.95 -8.58
C LYS A 111 4.35 -10.67 -7.66
N ILE A 112 5.02 -9.53 -7.84
CA ILE A 112 6.22 -9.16 -7.09
C ILE A 112 5.89 -8.31 -5.85
N LYS A 113 4.70 -7.71 -5.79
CA LYS A 113 4.28 -6.91 -4.62
C LYS A 113 4.56 -7.64 -3.31
N PRO A 114 5.00 -6.92 -2.26
CA PRO A 114 5.21 -7.51 -0.94
C PRO A 114 3.94 -8.16 -0.42
N LYS A 115 4.09 -9.25 0.32
CA LYS A 115 2.99 -9.85 1.06
C LYS A 115 2.63 -8.98 2.24
N PHE A 116 1.36 -9.01 2.63
CA PHE A 116 0.89 -8.36 3.82
C PHE A 116 1.40 -9.13 5.04
N GLU A 117 2.24 -8.49 5.85
CA GLU A 117 2.87 -9.16 6.99
C GLU A 117 1.89 -9.32 8.15
N HIS A 118 2.00 -10.43 8.88
CA HIS A 118 1.12 -10.74 10.00
C HIS A 118 1.12 -9.66 11.10
N LYS A 119 2.25 -8.97 11.31
CA LYS A 119 2.40 -7.86 12.28
C LYS A 119 1.49 -6.66 11.98
N PHE A 120 0.99 -6.53 10.75
CA PHE A 120 0.11 -5.43 10.37
C PHE A 120 -1.35 -5.68 10.78
N TYR A 121 -1.77 -6.95 10.98
CA TYR A 121 -3.12 -7.26 11.46
C TYR A 121 -3.24 -6.93 12.95
N THR A 122 -3.68 -5.73 13.27
CA THR A 122 -3.82 -5.25 14.65
C THR A 122 -5.29 -4.98 14.99
N ASP A 123 -5.67 -5.18 16.26
CA ASP A 123 -7.06 -5.07 16.72
C ASP A 123 -7.66 -3.69 16.47
N ASP A 124 -6.84 -2.66 16.53
CA ASP A 124 -7.23 -1.27 16.28
C ASP A 124 -7.56 -0.97 14.81
N ARG A 125 -7.27 -1.91 13.89
CA ARG A 125 -7.63 -1.85 12.46
C ARG A 125 -8.75 -2.81 12.10
N LEU A 126 -9.11 -3.72 13.03
CA LEU A 126 -10.17 -4.69 12.82
C LEU A 126 -11.55 -4.01 12.89
N ILE A 127 -12.28 -4.02 11.78
CA ILE A 127 -13.62 -3.43 11.69
C ILE A 127 -14.74 -4.46 11.74
N SER A 128 -14.45 -5.72 11.44
CA SER A 128 -15.40 -6.83 11.51
C SER A 128 -14.69 -8.18 11.63
N GLY A 129 -15.36 -9.15 12.22
CA GLY A 129 -14.78 -10.48 12.48
C GLY A 129 -13.90 -10.51 13.72
N THR A 130 -13.03 -11.51 13.79
CA THR A 130 -12.05 -11.70 14.86
C THR A 130 -10.68 -12.06 14.26
N PRO A 131 -9.58 -11.89 15.02
CA PRO A 131 -8.26 -12.33 14.54
C PRO A 131 -8.18 -13.83 14.18
N SER A 132 -9.07 -14.65 14.73
CA SER A 132 -9.19 -16.09 14.46
C SER A 132 -10.11 -16.44 13.28
N SER A 133 -10.75 -15.46 12.63
CA SER A 133 -11.58 -15.72 11.46
C SER A 133 -10.75 -16.37 10.33
N LYS A 134 -11.39 -17.26 9.58
CA LYS A 134 -10.74 -18.13 8.58
C LYS A 134 -9.92 -17.36 7.53
N TYR A 135 -10.44 -16.25 7.06
CA TYR A 135 -9.79 -15.40 6.05
C TYR A 135 -9.54 -14.00 6.58
N LYS A 136 -8.37 -13.46 6.29
CA LYS A 136 -8.01 -12.08 6.61
C LYS A 136 -8.08 -11.23 5.36
N VAL A 137 -8.73 -10.07 5.47
CA VAL A 137 -8.88 -9.09 4.37
C VAL A 137 -8.40 -7.74 4.86
N ALA A 138 -7.37 -7.20 4.23
CA ALA A 138 -6.90 -5.84 4.50
C ALA A 138 -7.32 -4.90 3.36
N LEU A 139 -7.98 -3.80 3.72
CA LEU A 139 -8.55 -2.81 2.81
C LEU A 139 -7.84 -1.47 3.00
N PHE A 140 -7.10 -1.01 1.99
CA PHE A 140 -6.60 0.37 1.94
C PHE A 140 -7.59 1.23 1.18
N SER A 141 -8.11 2.27 1.82
CA SER A 141 -9.21 3.01 1.24
C SER A 141 -9.22 4.50 1.62
N ASP A 142 -9.80 5.29 0.72
CA ASP A 142 -10.12 6.71 0.89
C ASP A 142 -11.65 6.86 0.90
N PRO A 143 -12.25 7.44 1.96
CA PRO A 143 -13.72 7.52 2.10
C PRO A 143 -14.39 8.36 1.01
N LEU A 144 -13.66 9.25 0.35
CA LEU A 144 -14.19 10.07 -0.73
C LEU A 144 -13.79 9.58 -2.13
N CYS A 145 -12.91 8.57 -2.25
CA CYS A 145 -12.55 8.02 -3.56
C CYS A 145 -13.79 7.39 -4.24
N PRO A 146 -14.18 7.81 -5.45
CA PRO A 146 -15.36 7.28 -6.14
C PRO A 146 -15.32 5.77 -6.35
N PHE A 147 -14.12 5.21 -6.61
CA PHE A 147 -13.93 3.76 -6.74
C PHE A 147 -14.16 3.03 -5.41
N CYS A 148 -13.68 3.60 -4.28
CA CYS A 148 -13.93 3.06 -2.95
C CYS A 148 -15.42 3.11 -2.59
N ARG A 149 -16.07 4.21 -2.87
CA ARG A 149 -17.50 4.40 -2.60
C ARG A 149 -18.39 3.41 -3.34
N ARG A 150 -18.01 3.01 -4.55
CA ARG A 150 -18.71 1.96 -5.32
C ARG A 150 -18.39 0.55 -4.83
N TYR A 151 -17.16 0.32 -4.36
CA TYR A 151 -16.66 -1.00 -4.01
C TYR A 151 -16.95 -1.39 -2.56
N ILE A 152 -16.55 -0.55 -1.59
CA ILE A 152 -16.52 -0.88 -0.16
C ILE A 152 -17.90 -1.27 0.41
N PRO A 153 -19.00 -0.56 0.15
CA PRO A 153 -20.31 -0.94 0.71
C PRO A 153 -20.74 -2.35 0.33
N GLY A 154 -20.56 -2.74 -0.95
CA GLY A 154 -20.92 -4.08 -1.41
C GLY A 154 -20.08 -5.17 -0.75
N VAL A 155 -18.77 -4.96 -0.68
CA VAL A 155 -17.83 -5.90 -0.07
C VAL A 155 -18.06 -6.06 1.42
N LEU A 156 -18.26 -4.97 2.16
CA LEU A 156 -18.59 -5.02 3.58
C LEU A 156 -19.92 -5.74 3.81
N LYS A 157 -20.96 -5.41 3.04
CA LYS A 157 -22.26 -6.08 3.12
C LYS A 157 -22.14 -7.60 2.93
N ASP A 158 -21.27 -8.04 2.01
CA ASP A 158 -21.08 -9.47 1.76
C ASP A 158 -20.32 -10.16 2.89
N MET A 159 -19.17 -9.61 3.28
CA MET A 159 -18.27 -10.26 4.25
C MET A 159 -18.74 -10.15 5.71
N MET A 160 -19.39 -9.04 6.09
CA MET A 160 -19.88 -8.86 7.47
C MET A 160 -21.04 -9.78 7.83
N LYS A 161 -21.65 -10.46 6.86
CA LYS A 161 -22.66 -11.51 7.10
C LYS A 161 -22.08 -12.74 7.79
N ASP A 162 -20.79 -12.99 7.59
CA ASP A 162 -20.10 -14.13 8.19
C ASP A 162 -18.79 -13.69 8.87
N PRO A 163 -18.89 -13.13 10.10
CA PRO A 163 -17.73 -12.64 10.83
C PRO A 163 -16.80 -13.76 11.33
N LYS A 164 -17.26 -15.02 11.37
CA LYS A 164 -16.40 -16.17 11.63
C LYS A 164 -15.53 -16.51 10.43
N LYS A 165 -16.02 -16.22 9.24
CA LYS A 165 -15.32 -16.49 7.99
C LYS A 165 -14.31 -15.38 7.65
N TYR A 166 -14.65 -14.10 7.87
CA TYR A 166 -13.84 -12.96 7.44
C TYR A 166 -13.47 -12.05 8.61
N ALA A 167 -12.16 -11.83 8.80
CA ALA A 167 -11.63 -10.71 9.58
C ALA A 167 -11.27 -9.57 8.62
N ILE A 168 -11.92 -8.42 8.78
CA ILE A 168 -11.74 -7.26 7.91
C ILE A 168 -10.95 -6.19 8.65
N TYR A 169 -9.78 -5.84 8.10
CA TYR A 169 -8.90 -4.80 8.61
C TYR A 169 -8.92 -3.61 7.65
N TYR A 170 -9.05 -2.41 8.20
CA TYR A 170 -9.16 -1.18 7.41
C TYR A 170 -7.99 -0.23 7.68
N TYR A 171 -7.34 0.19 6.60
CA TYR A 171 -6.21 1.11 6.59
C TYR A 171 -6.60 2.40 5.90
N HIS A 172 -6.40 3.53 6.58
CA HIS A 172 -6.69 4.84 6.02
C HIS A 172 -5.62 5.25 5.01
N LEU A 173 -6.02 5.44 3.76
CA LEU A 173 -5.14 5.96 2.71
C LEU A 173 -5.82 7.11 1.97
N PRO A 174 -6.00 8.28 2.65
CA PRO A 174 -6.59 9.44 2.01
C PRO A 174 -5.69 9.99 0.90
N LEU A 175 -6.30 10.51 -0.17
CA LEU A 175 -5.62 11.06 -1.33
C LEU A 175 -5.67 12.61 -1.30
N PRO A 176 -4.80 13.29 -0.52
CA PRO A 176 -4.96 14.72 -0.18
C PRO A 176 -4.88 15.66 -1.39
N ARG A 177 -4.27 15.25 -2.50
CA ARG A 177 -4.16 16.07 -3.72
C ARG A 177 -5.50 16.19 -4.45
N ILE A 178 -6.32 15.16 -4.40
CA ILE A 178 -7.62 15.10 -5.08
C ILE A 178 -8.80 15.20 -4.11
N HIS A 179 -8.67 14.62 -2.92
CA HIS A 179 -9.70 14.58 -1.89
C HIS A 179 -9.14 15.12 -0.54
N PRO A 180 -8.81 16.41 -0.39
CA PRO A 180 -8.27 16.93 0.87
C PRO A 180 -9.22 16.72 2.06
N ALA A 181 -10.53 16.70 1.84
CA ALA A 181 -11.52 16.44 2.89
C ALA A 181 -11.39 15.01 3.46
N SER A 182 -10.91 14.03 2.70
CA SER A 182 -10.75 12.65 3.18
C SER A 182 -9.69 12.52 4.27
N VAL A 183 -8.71 13.43 4.33
CA VAL A 183 -7.72 13.48 5.43
C VAL A 183 -8.42 13.77 6.76
N VAL A 184 -9.36 14.70 6.77
CA VAL A 184 -10.13 15.06 7.97
C VAL A 184 -11.04 13.91 8.36
N LEU A 185 -11.72 13.28 7.40
CA LEU A 185 -12.56 12.11 7.65
C LEU A 185 -11.76 10.92 8.21
N ALA A 186 -10.60 10.60 7.65
CA ALA A 186 -9.74 9.54 8.16
C ALA A 186 -9.30 9.82 9.60
N LYS A 187 -8.86 11.04 9.91
CA LYS A 187 -8.53 11.46 11.28
C LYS A 187 -9.73 11.39 12.21
N ALA A 188 -10.92 11.77 11.76
CA ALA A 188 -12.14 11.70 12.55
C ALA A 188 -12.53 10.25 12.88
N MET A 189 -12.38 9.32 11.91
CA MET A 189 -12.58 7.90 12.15
C MET A 189 -11.65 7.37 13.24
N ILE A 190 -10.37 7.69 13.15
CA ILE A 190 -9.37 7.26 14.15
C ILE A 190 -9.67 7.89 15.51
N ALA A 191 -9.96 9.20 15.56
CA ALA A 191 -10.29 9.88 16.81
C ALA A 191 -11.53 9.30 17.48
N ALA A 192 -12.56 8.95 16.70
CA ALA A 192 -13.75 8.28 17.20
C ALA A 192 -13.41 6.92 17.83
N GLN A 193 -12.60 6.10 17.14
CA GLN A 193 -12.14 4.81 17.68
C GLN A 193 -11.36 4.97 19.01
N LEU A 194 -10.43 5.93 19.06
CA LEU A 194 -9.65 6.19 20.28
C LEU A 194 -10.50 6.67 21.45
N LYS A 195 -11.66 7.26 21.19
CA LYS A 195 -12.67 7.64 22.21
C LYS A 195 -13.67 6.53 22.51
N GLY A 196 -13.44 5.31 22.04
CA GLY A 196 -14.31 4.16 22.30
C GLY A 196 -15.56 4.09 21.44
N HIS A 197 -15.73 4.98 20.46
CA HIS A 197 -16.77 4.82 19.45
C HIS A 197 -16.38 3.74 18.45
N LYS A 198 -17.38 3.01 17.95
CA LYS A 198 -17.21 2.06 16.85
C LYS A 198 -17.75 2.68 15.56
N PRO A 199 -16.92 3.40 14.77
CA PRO A 199 -17.41 4.08 13.59
C PRO A 199 -18.02 3.12 12.58
N ASP A 200 -19.20 3.49 12.07
CA ASP A 200 -19.91 2.69 11.09
C ASP A 200 -19.36 2.98 9.69
N MET A 201 -18.60 2.03 9.17
CA MET A 201 -18.02 2.14 7.82
C MET A 201 -19.09 2.24 6.74
N MET A 202 -20.25 1.58 6.90
CA MET A 202 -21.33 1.69 5.93
C MET A 202 -21.88 3.12 5.87
N LYS A 203 -22.12 3.75 7.02
CA LYS A 203 -22.54 5.15 7.08
C LYS A 203 -21.51 6.08 6.44
N LEU A 204 -20.21 5.86 6.69
CA LEU A 204 -19.15 6.66 6.10
C LEU A 204 -19.22 6.70 4.57
N TYR A 205 -19.45 5.54 3.95
CA TYR A 205 -19.47 5.41 2.50
C TYR A 205 -20.82 5.69 1.84
N THR A 206 -21.94 5.61 2.58
CA THR A 206 -23.27 5.74 2.02
C THR A 206 -23.99 7.03 2.39
N LEU A 207 -23.76 7.57 3.59
CA LEU A 207 -24.45 8.76 4.06
C LEU A 207 -23.70 10.07 3.80
N ILE A 208 -22.35 10.07 3.85
CA ILE A 208 -21.56 11.24 3.45
C ILE A 208 -21.64 11.38 1.93
N GLN A 209 -22.05 12.55 1.45
CA GLN A 209 -22.35 12.79 0.03
C GLN A 209 -21.38 13.81 -0.57
N PRO A 210 -20.36 13.40 -1.36
CA PRO A 210 -19.44 14.35 -1.98
C PRO A 210 -19.85 14.81 -3.38
N GLU A 211 -20.86 14.18 -3.99
CA GLU A 211 -21.23 14.36 -5.40
C GLU A 211 -22.36 15.35 -5.61
N ASP A 212 -23.29 15.47 -4.67
CA ASP A 212 -24.47 16.29 -4.81
C ASP A 212 -24.64 17.25 -3.61
N PRO A 213 -24.44 18.58 -3.83
CA PRO A 213 -24.57 19.59 -2.77
C PRO A 213 -25.97 19.77 -2.23
N LYS A 214 -27.01 19.23 -2.91
CA LYS A 214 -28.41 19.30 -2.46
C LYS A 214 -28.75 18.17 -1.47
N LYS A 215 -27.90 17.16 -1.38
CA LYS A 215 -28.14 16.03 -0.47
C LYS A 215 -27.72 16.35 0.96
N PRO A 216 -28.37 15.75 1.96
CA PRO A 216 -27.91 15.83 3.34
C PRO A 216 -26.50 15.25 3.47
N HIS A 217 -25.75 15.75 4.46
CA HIS A 217 -24.38 15.30 4.77
C HIS A 217 -23.40 15.51 3.60
N TYR A 218 -23.62 16.58 2.83
CA TYR A 218 -22.69 16.94 1.74
C TYR A 218 -21.36 17.43 2.27
N ILE A 219 -20.28 16.87 1.72
CA ILE A 219 -18.89 17.33 1.90
C ILE A 219 -18.24 17.36 0.52
N ALA A 220 -17.92 18.55 0.03
CA ALA A 220 -17.18 18.65 -1.23
C ALA A 220 -15.84 17.87 -1.17
N TYR A 221 -15.46 17.22 -2.25
CA TYR A 221 -14.15 16.50 -2.33
C TYR A 221 -12.97 17.39 -1.91
N ARG A 222 -13.02 18.68 -2.26
CA ARG A 222 -11.97 19.66 -2.01
C ARG A 222 -12.22 20.53 -0.78
N GLU A 223 -13.23 20.23 0.05
CA GLU A 223 -13.42 20.95 1.32
C GLU A 223 -12.16 20.82 2.19
N ARG A 224 -11.75 21.92 2.82
CA ARG A 224 -10.56 21.99 3.67
C ARG A 224 -10.86 22.45 5.09
N ASP A 225 -12.06 23.00 5.32
CA ASP A 225 -12.46 23.45 6.65
C ASP A 225 -12.78 22.24 7.54
N PRO A 226 -11.94 21.93 8.54
CA PRO A 226 -12.15 20.77 9.40
C PRO A 226 -13.43 20.90 10.25
N LYS A 227 -13.88 22.11 10.56
CA LYS A 227 -15.10 22.33 11.33
C LYS A 227 -16.34 21.91 10.53
N LYS A 228 -16.39 22.29 9.25
CA LYS A 228 -17.48 21.88 8.36
C LYS A 228 -17.52 20.35 8.17
N ILE A 229 -16.36 19.75 7.92
CA ILE A 229 -16.26 18.31 7.73
C ILE A 229 -16.65 17.57 9.01
N LEU A 230 -16.16 18.01 10.18
CA LEU A 230 -16.50 17.41 11.46
C LEU A 230 -17.97 17.55 11.82
N LYS A 231 -18.61 18.67 11.49
CA LYS A 231 -20.06 18.82 11.72
C LYS A 231 -20.82 17.68 11.05
N VAL A 232 -20.57 17.46 9.76
CA VAL A 232 -21.23 16.38 9.00
C VAL A 232 -20.83 15.00 9.54
N PHE A 233 -19.55 14.77 9.84
CA PHE A 233 -19.10 13.51 10.40
C PHE A 233 -19.77 13.20 11.73
N ASN A 234 -19.82 14.16 12.65
CA ASN A 234 -20.47 14.01 13.96
C ASN A 234 -21.96 13.70 13.84
N GLU A 235 -22.67 14.39 12.93
CA GLU A 235 -24.08 14.11 12.64
C GLU A 235 -24.30 12.68 12.16
N VAL A 236 -23.49 12.22 11.18
CA VAL A 236 -23.58 10.88 10.59
C VAL A 236 -23.22 9.77 11.58
N MET A 237 -22.18 9.99 12.38
CA MET A 237 -21.62 8.99 13.28
C MET A 237 -22.17 9.06 14.71
N GLY A 238 -22.91 10.09 15.06
CA GLY A 238 -23.39 10.31 16.43
C GLY A 238 -22.25 10.59 17.41
N THR A 239 -21.25 11.37 16.98
CA THR A 239 -20.07 11.73 17.78
C THR A 239 -20.01 13.22 18.06
N ASN A 240 -19.16 13.65 19.00
CA ASN A 240 -18.92 15.05 19.37
C ASN A 240 -17.43 15.39 19.27
N LEU A 241 -16.77 14.99 18.16
CA LEU A 241 -15.38 15.27 17.94
C LEU A 241 -15.14 16.76 17.68
N THR A 242 -13.98 17.23 18.14
CA THR A 242 -13.49 18.59 17.94
C THR A 242 -12.25 18.60 17.05
N PRO A 243 -11.85 19.75 16.48
CA PRO A 243 -10.60 19.84 15.74
C PRO A 243 -9.35 19.47 16.56
N ALA A 244 -9.40 19.63 17.89
CA ALA A 244 -8.31 19.20 18.78
C ALA A 244 -8.15 17.69 18.80
N ASP A 245 -9.24 16.94 18.79
CA ASP A 245 -9.22 15.46 18.76
C ASP A 245 -8.50 14.93 17.51
N LEU A 246 -8.69 15.58 16.35
CA LEU A 246 -8.04 15.21 15.10
C LEU A 246 -6.52 15.45 15.09
N ASN A 247 -6.03 16.31 15.99
CA ASN A 247 -4.63 16.70 16.08
C ASN A 247 -3.89 16.03 17.24
N SER A 248 -4.55 15.09 17.94
CA SER A 248 -3.91 14.35 19.02
C SER A 248 -2.68 13.57 18.50
N PRO A 249 -1.68 13.32 19.37
CA PRO A 249 -0.49 12.55 19.00
C PRO A 249 -0.86 11.16 18.46
N ASP A 250 -1.84 10.49 19.05
CA ASP A 250 -2.25 9.13 18.67
C ASP A 250 -2.90 9.08 17.30
N VAL A 251 -3.76 10.06 16.96
CA VAL A 251 -4.33 10.18 15.61
C VAL A 251 -3.24 10.39 14.58
N LYS A 252 -2.28 11.27 14.86
CA LYS A 252 -1.15 11.52 13.95
C LYS A 252 -0.27 10.28 13.78
N LYS A 253 0.01 9.58 14.88
CA LYS A 253 0.79 8.34 14.90
C LYS A 253 0.11 7.30 14.01
N ARG A 254 -1.20 7.05 14.23
CA ARG A 254 -1.96 6.07 13.46
C ARG A 254 -2.00 6.38 11.96
N MET A 255 -2.24 7.64 11.58
CA MET A 255 -2.19 8.07 10.18
C MET A 255 -0.83 7.79 9.54
N LYS A 256 0.26 8.10 10.27
CA LYS A 256 1.63 7.84 9.80
C LYS A 256 1.94 6.35 9.68
N GLU A 257 1.44 5.54 10.59
CA GLU A 257 1.59 4.08 10.53
C GLU A 257 0.89 3.50 9.31
N ASP A 258 -0.36 3.90 9.04
CA ASP A 258 -1.11 3.44 7.87
C ASP A 258 -0.41 3.87 6.56
N GLU A 259 0.11 5.10 6.49
CA GLU A 259 0.92 5.58 5.36
C GLU A 259 2.21 4.77 5.19
N LYS A 260 2.91 4.48 6.29
CA LYS A 260 4.13 3.66 6.28
C LYS A 260 3.85 2.25 5.76
N ILE A 261 2.80 1.59 6.26
CA ILE A 261 2.40 0.26 5.80
C ILE A 261 2.03 0.29 4.31
N ALA A 262 1.29 1.30 3.87
CA ALA A 262 0.95 1.47 2.45
C ALA A 262 2.23 1.63 1.58
N THR A 263 3.22 2.39 2.05
CA THR A 263 4.51 2.56 1.37
C THR A 263 5.30 1.25 1.32
N GLU A 264 5.39 0.52 2.43
CA GLU A 264 6.07 -0.78 2.49
C GLU A 264 5.47 -1.80 1.54
N LEU A 265 4.14 -1.79 1.41
CA LEU A 265 3.38 -2.68 0.52
C LEU A 265 3.23 -2.14 -0.92
N MET A 266 3.84 -1.00 -1.21
CA MET A 266 3.75 -0.32 -2.52
C MET A 266 2.29 -0.09 -2.96
N VAL A 267 1.43 0.32 -2.02
CA VAL A 267 0.03 0.67 -2.29
C VAL A 267 -0.03 2.06 -2.90
N GLY A 268 -0.21 2.14 -4.22
CA GLY A 268 -0.23 3.41 -4.97
C GLY A 268 -1.62 4.01 -5.20
N GLY A 269 -2.69 3.39 -4.69
CA GLY A 269 -4.06 3.87 -4.92
C GLY A 269 -5.12 3.11 -4.13
N THR A 270 -6.36 3.60 -4.24
CA THR A 270 -7.50 3.05 -3.51
C THR A 270 -8.67 2.72 -4.44
N PRO A 271 -9.45 1.66 -4.16
CA PRO A 271 -9.24 0.68 -3.11
C PRO A 271 -8.11 -0.30 -3.48
N THR A 272 -7.25 -0.65 -2.51
CA THR A 272 -6.31 -1.76 -2.62
C THR A 272 -6.68 -2.82 -1.60
N VAL A 273 -6.61 -4.08 -2.00
CA VAL A 273 -7.06 -5.23 -1.21
C VAL A 273 -5.96 -6.26 -1.10
N TYR A 274 -5.76 -6.76 0.10
CA TYR A 274 -5.01 -7.97 0.38
C TYR A 274 -5.96 -9.03 0.92
N PHE A 275 -5.87 -10.23 0.38
CA PHE A 275 -6.65 -11.39 0.81
C PHE A 275 -5.70 -12.50 1.24
N ASN A 276 -5.76 -12.89 2.52
CA ASN A 276 -4.82 -13.85 3.10
C ASN A 276 -3.37 -13.53 2.74
N ASP A 277 -2.93 -12.35 3.13
CA ASP A 277 -1.56 -11.83 2.99
C ASP A 277 -1.13 -11.49 1.57
N GLU A 278 -1.89 -11.87 0.56
CA GLU A 278 -1.54 -11.64 -0.84
C GLU A 278 -2.34 -10.50 -1.47
N TYR A 279 -1.68 -9.69 -2.28
CA TYR A 279 -2.33 -8.66 -3.07
C TYR A 279 -3.43 -9.26 -3.95
N ASP A 280 -4.65 -8.75 -3.82
CA ASP A 280 -5.79 -9.16 -4.63
C ASP A 280 -6.08 -8.12 -5.71
N ARG A 281 -5.50 -8.31 -6.90
CA ARG A 281 -5.74 -7.44 -8.05
C ARG A 281 -7.22 -7.37 -8.42
N THR A 282 -7.94 -8.50 -8.34
CA THR A 282 -9.37 -8.57 -8.68
C THR A 282 -10.23 -7.88 -7.65
N LYS A 283 -9.78 -7.80 -6.42
CA LYS A 283 -10.49 -7.30 -5.22
C LYS A 283 -11.70 -8.17 -4.83
N TYR A 284 -11.88 -9.33 -5.47
CA TYR A 284 -13.06 -10.20 -5.31
C TYR A 284 -12.71 -11.66 -4.98
N ARG A 285 -11.46 -11.96 -4.61
CA ARG A 285 -11.05 -13.33 -4.18
C ARG A 285 -11.89 -13.86 -3.03
N TYR A 286 -12.42 -12.98 -2.18
CA TYR A 286 -13.32 -13.37 -1.11
C TYR A 286 -14.58 -14.11 -1.60
N LYS A 287 -15.05 -13.85 -2.83
CA LYS A 287 -16.23 -14.53 -3.40
C LYS A 287 -15.99 -15.99 -3.72
N SER A 288 -14.77 -16.38 -4.03
CA SER A 288 -14.36 -17.78 -4.31
C SER A 288 -13.82 -18.50 -3.08
N ALA A 289 -13.75 -17.83 -1.93
CA ALA A 289 -13.31 -18.42 -0.65
C ALA A 289 -14.35 -19.44 -0.15
N LYS A 290 -13.90 -20.68 0.12
CA LYS A 290 -14.74 -21.79 0.57
C LYS A 290 -14.74 -21.95 2.09
#